data_3b4e1cd866f6b1afe22f6bc091ac5c40
#
_entry.id   3b4e1cd866f6b1afe22f6bc091ac5c40
#
_cell.length_a   1.000
_cell.length_b   1.000
_cell.length_c   1.000
_cell.angle_alpha   90.00
_cell.angle_beta   90.00
_cell.angle_gamma   90.00
#
_symmetry.space_group_name_H-M   'P 1'
#
loop_
_entity.id
_entity.type
_entity.pdbx_description
1 polymer ?
#
loop_
_entity_poly.entity_id
_entity_poly.type
_entity_poly.pdbx_seq_one_letter_code
_entity_poly.pdbx_strand_id
1 'polypeptide(L)'
;MTRNQYDERLTTLRTDVVLLAETVIERYEDAVVAMATGDTRRADQLVRQDDEINSRYLALEQECTTLIARRQPVASDLRLITASFKILTDLERIADLAVNLASRTEYGTAEIHDAIDIRTLGMAAGEMVAAAVDAYETEASDACRAVAATDDGLDADCETANKRLIRELIAERTADGHDERELAATVDRTTRGLLTVRDIERVGDHAVNIAARTLYMLDGDDELLY
;
A
#
# COMPACT_ATOMS: atom_id res chain seq x y z
N MET A 1 13.19 30.92 -14.36
CA MET A 1 13.46 30.32 -13.04
C MET A 1 14.97 30.28 -12.85
N THR A 2 15.49 30.80 -11.74
CA THR A 2 16.92 30.73 -11.40
C THR A 2 17.28 29.29 -10.96
N ARG A 3 18.59 28.96 -10.85
CA ARG A 3 19.03 27.63 -10.37
C ARG A 3 18.57 27.39 -8.93
N ASN A 4 18.74 28.37 -8.05
CA ASN A 4 18.32 28.23 -6.66
C ASN A 4 16.80 27.96 -6.51
N GLN A 5 15.97 28.65 -7.31
CA GLN A 5 14.53 28.41 -7.32
C GLN A 5 14.15 27.00 -7.82
N TYR A 6 14.98 26.43 -8.70
CA TYR A 6 14.76 25.07 -9.17
C TYR A 6 15.14 24.04 -8.10
N ASP A 7 16.29 24.22 -7.47
CA ASP A 7 16.77 23.34 -6.39
C ASP A 7 15.81 23.38 -5.19
N GLU A 8 15.27 24.55 -4.83
CA GLU A 8 14.21 24.70 -3.82
C GLU A 8 12.94 23.90 -4.20
N ARG A 9 12.52 23.93 -5.45
CA ARG A 9 11.34 23.19 -5.90
C ARG A 9 11.55 21.67 -5.91
N LEU A 10 12.75 21.18 -6.21
CA LEU A 10 13.06 19.75 -6.08
C LEU A 10 12.98 19.29 -4.63
N THR A 11 13.50 20.10 -3.71
CA THR A 11 13.40 19.83 -2.27
C THR A 11 11.93 19.85 -1.81
N THR A 12 11.16 20.83 -2.25
CA THR A 12 9.72 20.92 -1.95
C THR A 12 8.96 19.70 -2.49
N LEU A 13 9.24 19.30 -3.75
CA LEU A 13 8.61 18.10 -4.33
C LEU A 13 8.85 16.87 -3.46
N ARG A 14 10.10 16.64 -3.01
CA ARG A 14 10.42 15.51 -2.12
C ARG A 14 9.61 15.56 -0.82
N THR A 15 9.61 16.72 -0.16
CA THR A 15 8.85 16.92 1.08
C THR A 15 7.36 16.68 0.88
N ASP A 16 6.78 17.18 -0.20
CA ASP A 16 5.37 17.03 -0.50
C ASP A 16 4.98 15.57 -0.82
N VAL A 17 5.89 14.79 -1.46
CA VAL A 17 5.71 13.34 -1.66
C VAL A 17 5.70 12.61 -0.33
N VAL A 18 6.62 12.93 0.58
CA VAL A 18 6.67 12.34 1.94
C VAL A 18 5.39 12.66 2.71
N LEU A 19 4.94 13.92 2.70
CA LEU A 19 3.70 14.33 3.39
C LEU A 19 2.45 13.64 2.82
N LEU A 20 2.40 13.38 1.50
CA LEU A 20 1.34 12.58 0.90
C LEU A 20 1.43 11.13 1.37
N ALA A 21 2.64 10.55 1.40
CA ALA A 21 2.88 9.18 1.84
C ALA A 21 2.45 8.96 3.30
N GLU A 22 2.78 9.88 4.21
CA GLU A 22 2.32 9.85 5.60
C GLU A 22 0.78 9.81 5.69
N THR A 23 0.10 10.63 4.89
CA THR A 23 -1.37 10.63 4.83
C THR A 23 -1.92 9.29 4.31
N VAL A 24 -1.27 8.69 3.30
CA VAL A 24 -1.68 7.39 2.74
C VAL A 24 -1.45 6.27 3.75
N ILE A 25 -0.31 6.26 4.45
CA ILE A 25 0.02 5.27 5.50
C ILE A 25 -1.02 5.34 6.62
N GLU A 26 -1.31 6.54 7.15
CA GLU A 26 -2.31 6.73 8.20
C GLU A 26 -3.69 6.19 7.78
N ARG A 27 -4.12 6.47 6.55
CA ARG A 27 -5.40 5.96 6.02
C ARG A 27 -5.42 4.46 5.83
N TYR A 28 -4.30 3.88 5.38
CA TYR A 28 -4.19 2.44 5.24
C TYR A 28 -4.27 1.73 6.59
N GLU A 29 -3.53 2.21 7.59
CA GLU A 29 -3.58 1.67 8.96
C GLU A 29 -4.98 1.81 9.57
N ASP A 30 -5.63 2.94 9.35
CA ASP A 30 -7.01 3.17 9.75
C ASP A 30 -7.99 2.18 9.10
N ALA A 31 -7.80 1.85 7.82
CA ALA A 31 -8.61 0.86 7.12
C ALA A 31 -8.38 -0.56 7.67
N VAL A 32 -7.13 -0.93 7.95
CA VAL A 32 -6.77 -2.20 8.60
C VAL A 32 -7.42 -2.31 9.97
N VAL A 33 -7.34 -1.26 10.79
CA VAL A 33 -7.97 -1.23 12.13
C VAL A 33 -9.49 -1.29 12.02
N ALA A 34 -10.11 -0.52 11.12
CA ALA A 34 -11.56 -0.55 10.91
C ALA A 34 -12.04 -1.96 10.53
N MET A 35 -11.32 -2.60 9.60
CA MET A 35 -11.61 -3.96 9.20
C MET A 35 -11.40 -4.96 10.34
N ALA A 36 -10.28 -4.85 11.08
CA ALA A 36 -9.95 -5.73 12.20
C ALA A 36 -10.93 -5.62 13.37
N THR A 37 -11.59 -4.49 13.56
CA THR A 37 -12.53 -4.24 14.65
C THR A 37 -13.99 -4.25 14.23
N GLY A 38 -14.29 -4.33 12.92
CA GLY A 38 -15.64 -4.20 12.39
C GLY A 38 -16.22 -2.77 12.54
N ASP A 39 -15.37 -1.73 12.61
CA ASP A 39 -15.81 -0.33 12.75
C ASP A 39 -16.26 0.22 11.39
N THR A 40 -17.53 -0.05 11.04
CA THR A 40 -18.16 0.41 9.79
C THR A 40 -18.20 1.94 9.68
N ARG A 41 -18.33 2.66 10.79
CA ARG A 41 -18.36 4.13 10.78
C ARG A 41 -17.01 4.71 10.35
N ARG A 42 -15.89 4.16 10.88
CA ARG A 42 -14.54 4.54 10.47
C ARG A 42 -14.29 4.19 9.01
N ALA A 43 -14.71 3.01 8.58
CA ALA A 43 -14.64 2.58 7.19
C ALA A 43 -15.37 3.53 6.23
N ASP A 44 -16.62 3.91 6.54
CA ASP A 44 -17.42 4.87 5.76
C ASP A 44 -16.74 6.24 5.63
N GLN A 45 -16.07 6.70 6.70
CA GLN A 45 -15.34 7.97 6.66
C GLN A 45 -14.16 7.91 5.71
N LEU A 46 -13.40 6.82 5.73
CA LEU A 46 -12.24 6.61 4.83
C LEU A 46 -12.67 6.61 3.37
N VAL A 47 -13.74 5.89 3.03
CA VAL A 47 -14.26 5.83 1.65
C VAL A 47 -14.69 7.21 1.14
N ARG A 48 -15.26 8.07 2.00
CA ARG A 48 -15.74 9.42 1.61
C ARG A 48 -14.61 10.45 1.46
N GLN A 49 -13.44 10.20 2.02
CA GLN A 49 -12.31 11.14 2.02
C GLN A 49 -11.29 10.88 0.91
N ASP A 50 -11.56 9.95 0.00
CA ASP A 50 -10.65 9.55 -1.07
C ASP A 50 -10.28 10.69 -2.03
N ASP A 51 -11.21 11.59 -2.33
CA ASP A 51 -11.01 12.74 -3.23
C ASP A 51 -9.84 13.65 -2.83
N GLU A 52 -9.48 13.72 -1.55
CA GLU A 52 -8.38 14.56 -1.06
C GLU A 52 -7.01 14.04 -1.51
N ILE A 53 -6.77 12.72 -1.37
CA ILE A 53 -5.51 12.10 -1.83
C ILE A 53 -5.39 12.24 -3.34
N ASN A 54 -6.45 11.94 -4.08
CA ASN A 54 -6.48 12.05 -5.53
C ASN A 54 -6.15 13.47 -6.00
N SER A 55 -6.68 14.51 -5.33
CA SER A 55 -6.39 15.91 -5.67
C SER A 55 -4.93 16.26 -5.42
N ARG A 56 -4.33 15.81 -4.31
CA ARG A 56 -2.91 16.04 -3.99
C ARG A 56 -1.99 15.29 -4.95
N TYR A 57 -2.31 14.02 -5.24
CA TYR A 57 -1.61 13.20 -6.21
C TYR A 57 -1.52 13.89 -7.58
N LEU A 58 -2.65 14.33 -8.14
CA LEU A 58 -2.68 15.03 -9.43
C LEU A 58 -1.87 16.34 -9.43
N ALA A 59 -1.91 17.08 -8.34
CA ALA A 59 -1.13 18.32 -8.21
C ALA A 59 0.39 18.04 -8.23
N LEU A 60 0.84 16.99 -7.55
CA LEU A 60 2.25 16.59 -7.52
C LEU A 60 2.72 15.98 -8.85
N GLU A 61 1.88 15.20 -9.55
CA GLU A 61 2.18 14.77 -10.93
C GLU A 61 2.36 15.95 -11.88
N GLN A 62 1.49 16.95 -11.79
CA GLN A 62 1.60 18.18 -12.59
C GLN A 62 2.87 18.95 -12.26
N GLU A 63 3.30 18.95 -11.00
CA GLU A 63 4.56 19.56 -10.59
C GLU A 63 5.77 18.84 -11.20
N CYS A 64 5.81 17.51 -11.14
CA CYS A 64 6.85 16.69 -11.79
C CYS A 64 6.96 17.03 -13.28
N THR A 65 5.83 17.04 -13.99
CA THR A 65 5.77 17.38 -15.42
C THR A 65 6.29 18.80 -15.69
N THR A 66 5.92 19.76 -14.83
CA THR A 66 6.35 21.15 -14.93
C THR A 66 7.85 21.31 -14.73
N LEU A 67 8.45 20.59 -13.78
CA LEU A 67 9.89 20.59 -13.51
C LEU A 67 10.68 20.06 -14.70
N ILE A 68 10.24 18.97 -15.32
CA ILE A 68 10.86 18.40 -16.54
C ILE A 68 10.78 19.40 -17.69
N ALA A 69 9.59 19.96 -17.95
CA ALA A 69 9.35 20.83 -19.11
C ALA A 69 10.14 22.15 -19.05
N ARG A 70 10.38 22.70 -17.84
CA ARG A 70 10.96 24.04 -17.68
C ARG A 70 12.48 24.09 -17.71
N ARG A 71 13.21 22.97 -17.48
CA ARG A 71 14.65 23.06 -17.21
C ARG A 71 15.54 22.02 -17.89
N GLN A 72 15.02 21.03 -18.60
CA GLN A 72 15.85 19.93 -19.11
C GLN A 72 16.78 19.40 -17.99
N PRO A 73 16.24 18.75 -16.96
CA PRO A 73 16.99 18.38 -15.76
C PRO A 73 18.19 17.50 -16.09
N VAL A 74 19.28 17.66 -15.34
CA VAL A 74 20.46 16.78 -15.44
C VAL A 74 20.14 15.39 -14.84
N ALA A 75 21.02 14.41 -15.07
CA ALA A 75 20.74 13.01 -14.79
C ALA A 75 20.20 12.74 -13.35
N SER A 76 20.79 13.36 -12.31
CA SER A 76 20.35 13.21 -10.92
C SER A 76 18.96 13.80 -10.68
N ASP A 77 18.75 15.03 -11.16
CA ASP A 77 17.47 15.73 -10.99
C ASP A 77 16.34 14.99 -11.74
N LEU A 78 16.65 14.48 -12.95
CA LEU A 78 15.70 13.70 -13.72
C LEU A 78 15.35 12.39 -13.02
N ARG A 79 16.34 11.70 -12.41
CA ARG A 79 16.06 10.47 -11.64
C ARG A 79 15.18 10.78 -10.43
N LEU A 80 15.45 11.85 -9.68
CA LEU A 80 14.59 12.27 -8.57
C LEU A 80 13.15 12.50 -9.03
N ILE A 81 12.93 13.33 -10.08
CA ILE A 81 11.58 13.65 -10.55
C ILE A 81 10.86 12.39 -11.06
N THR A 82 11.54 11.54 -11.82
CA THR A 82 10.92 10.33 -12.36
C THR A 82 10.64 9.26 -11.30
N ALA A 83 11.50 9.14 -10.28
CA ALA A 83 11.26 8.29 -9.12
C ALA A 83 10.05 8.81 -8.33
N SER A 84 10.04 10.11 -7.99
CA SER A 84 8.91 10.75 -7.30
C SER A 84 7.58 10.54 -8.04
N PHE A 85 7.57 10.71 -9.36
CA PHE A 85 6.37 10.48 -10.18
C PHE A 85 5.85 9.03 -10.08
N LYS A 86 6.76 8.04 -10.10
CA LYS A 86 6.38 6.63 -9.96
C LYS A 86 5.96 6.29 -8.53
N ILE A 87 6.65 6.83 -7.52
CA ILE A 87 6.29 6.68 -6.10
C ILE A 87 4.88 7.23 -5.85
N LEU A 88 4.54 8.39 -6.43
CA LEU A 88 3.18 8.94 -6.36
C LEU A 88 2.12 7.95 -6.89
N THR A 89 2.43 7.25 -7.98
CA THR A 89 1.53 6.22 -8.52
C THR A 89 1.38 5.02 -7.56
N ASP A 90 2.49 4.57 -6.94
CA ASP A 90 2.42 3.48 -5.96
C ASP A 90 1.64 3.91 -4.70
N LEU A 91 1.78 5.15 -4.25
CA LEU A 91 1.00 5.71 -3.13
C LEU A 91 -0.50 5.80 -3.43
N GLU A 92 -0.89 6.22 -4.64
CA GLU A 92 -2.29 6.23 -5.09
C GLU A 92 -2.86 4.80 -5.07
N ARG A 93 -2.10 3.80 -5.53
CA ARG A 93 -2.52 2.39 -5.47
C ARG A 93 -2.70 1.87 -4.05
N ILE A 94 -1.83 2.27 -3.12
CA ILE A 94 -1.98 1.92 -1.70
C ILE A 94 -3.25 2.56 -1.12
N ALA A 95 -3.54 3.83 -1.48
CA ALA A 95 -4.77 4.49 -1.06
C ALA A 95 -6.02 3.79 -1.61
N ASP A 96 -6.04 3.39 -2.88
CA ASP A 96 -7.11 2.59 -3.49
C ASP A 96 -7.31 1.26 -2.73
N LEU A 97 -6.23 0.57 -2.35
CA LEU A 97 -6.28 -0.67 -1.58
C LEU A 97 -6.83 -0.43 -0.16
N ALA A 98 -6.50 0.68 0.48
CA ALA A 98 -7.08 1.08 1.76
C ALA A 98 -8.61 1.28 1.67
N VAL A 99 -9.09 1.93 0.61
CA VAL A 99 -10.54 2.08 0.33
C VAL A 99 -11.20 0.72 0.11
N ASN A 100 -10.54 -0.21 -0.60
CA ASN A 100 -11.04 -1.56 -0.80
C ASN A 100 -11.17 -2.33 0.52
N LEU A 101 -10.18 -2.24 1.42
CA LEU A 101 -10.24 -2.84 2.76
C LEU A 101 -11.39 -2.24 3.58
N ALA A 102 -11.48 -0.91 3.62
CA ALA A 102 -12.56 -0.20 4.31
C ALA A 102 -13.96 -0.63 3.81
N SER A 103 -14.14 -0.69 2.49
CA SER A 103 -15.43 -1.07 1.88
C SER A 103 -15.88 -2.49 2.24
N ARG A 104 -14.95 -3.41 2.54
CA ARG A 104 -15.28 -4.78 2.96
C ARG A 104 -15.68 -4.89 4.42
N THR A 105 -15.44 -3.86 5.23
CA THR A 105 -15.81 -3.85 6.66
C THR A 105 -17.32 -3.98 6.88
N GLU A 106 -18.16 -3.53 5.94
CA GLU A 106 -19.63 -3.57 6.03
C GLU A 106 -20.22 -5.01 6.06
N TYR A 107 -19.49 -6.01 5.62
CA TYR A 107 -20.01 -7.36 5.34
C TYR A 107 -19.71 -8.42 6.41
N GLY A 108 -19.54 -8.03 7.67
CA GLY A 108 -19.39 -9.00 8.77
C GLY A 108 -17.99 -9.60 8.85
N THR A 109 -17.05 -8.79 9.28
CA THR A 109 -15.61 -9.15 9.35
C THR A 109 -15.26 -10.02 10.55
N ALA A 110 -16.09 -10.05 11.60
CA ALA A 110 -15.81 -10.79 12.84
C ALA A 110 -15.45 -12.27 12.60
N GLU A 111 -16.13 -12.91 11.65
CA GLU A 111 -15.91 -14.34 11.34
C GLU A 111 -14.63 -14.59 10.49
N ILE A 112 -14.13 -13.58 9.76
CA ILE A 112 -12.85 -13.66 9.05
C ILE A 112 -11.69 -13.55 10.06
N HIS A 113 -11.86 -12.80 11.14
CA HIS A 113 -10.85 -12.59 12.19
C HIS A 113 -10.56 -13.86 12.98
N ASP A 114 -11.53 -14.77 13.14
CA ASP A 114 -11.31 -16.05 13.81
C ASP A 114 -10.36 -16.95 12.98
N ALA A 115 -10.37 -16.77 11.67
CA ALA A 115 -9.57 -17.55 10.74
C ALA A 115 -8.14 -17.02 10.55
N ILE A 116 -7.98 -15.70 10.42
CA ILE A 116 -6.70 -15.06 10.12
C ILE A 116 -6.54 -13.75 10.88
N ASP A 117 -5.32 -13.45 11.29
CA ASP A 117 -4.98 -12.17 11.92
C ASP A 117 -4.73 -11.07 10.88
N ILE A 118 -5.84 -10.51 10.35
CA ILE A 118 -5.80 -9.43 9.36
C ILE A 118 -5.02 -8.21 9.91
N ARG A 119 -5.15 -7.94 11.22
CA ARG A 119 -4.49 -6.78 11.81
C ARG A 119 -2.96 -6.93 11.74
N THR A 120 -2.43 -8.07 12.16
CA THR A 120 -0.99 -8.32 12.11
C THR A 120 -0.47 -8.28 10.68
N LEU A 121 -1.14 -8.94 9.72
CA LEU A 121 -0.74 -8.91 8.31
C LEU A 121 -0.80 -7.49 7.73
N GLY A 122 -1.90 -6.78 7.95
CA GLY A 122 -2.08 -5.43 7.42
C GLY A 122 -1.07 -4.43 7.99
N MET A 123 -0.80 -4.48 9.31
CA MET A 123 0.20 -3.61 9.93
C MET A 123 1.61 -3.91 9.42
N ALA A 124 1.96 -5.17 9.20
CA ALA A 124 3.26 -5.54 8.63
C ALA A 124 3.47 -4.92 7.22
N ALA A 125 2.46 -4.97 6.36
CA ALA A 125 2.52 -4.31 5.06
C ALA A 125 2.62 -2.77 5.19
N GLY A 126 1.90 -2.16 6.14
CA GLY A 126 2.00 -0.73 6.44
C GLY A 126 3.40 -0.31 6.91
N GLU A 127 4.03 -1.10 7.78
CA GLU A 127 5.40 -0.90 8.24
C GLU A 127 6.41 -0.96 7.09
N MET A 128 6.21 -1.85 6.10
CA MET A 128 7.04 -1.91 4.89
C MET A 128 6.90 -0.62 4.07
N VAL A 129 5.69 -0.08 3.91
CA VAL A 129 5.47 1.20 3.19
C VAL A 129 6.16 2.33 3.94
N ALA A 130 6.01 2.41 5.27
CA ALA A 130 6.67 3.43 6.09
C ALA A 130 8.20 3.37 5.96
N ALA A 131 8.78 2.17 6.01
CA ALA A 131 10.22 1.97 5.82
C ALA A 131 10.70 2.37 4.42
N ALA A 132 9.92 2.09 3.37
CA ALA A 132 10.25 2.49 2.01
C ALA A 132 10.21 4.01 1.82
N VAL A 133 9.24 4.69 2.45
CA VAL A 133 9.12 6.17 2.45
C VAL A 133 10.25 6.82 3.24
N ASP A 134 10.61 6.28 4.41
CA ASP A 134 11.75 6.74 5.19
C ASP A 134 13.07 6.60 4.39
N ALA A 135 13.25 5.48 3.67
CA ALA A 135 14.40 5.30 2.80
C ALA A 135 14.45 6.35 1.66
N TYR A 136 13.30 6.74 1.12
CA TYR A 136 13.19 7.81 0.12
C TYR A 136 13.51 9.19 0.71
N GLU A 137 13.01 9.50 1.90
CA GLU A 137 13.26 10.77 2.59
C GLU A 137 14.74 10.91 2.96
N THR A 138 15.31 9.86 3.58
CA THR A 138 16.68 9.86 4.11
C THR A 138 17.76 9.49 3.10
N GLU A 139 17.37 9.15 1.86
CA GLU A 139 18.29 8.71 0.79
C GLU A 139 19.14 7.48 1.18
N ALA A 140 18.52 6.48 1.81
CA ALA A 140 19.20 5.34 2.38
C ALA A 140 19.11 4.08 1.49
N SER A 141 20.11 3.84 0.63
CA SER A 141 20.14 2.67 -0.28
C SER A 141 20.05 1.32 0.44
N ASP A 142 20.71 1.16 1.60
CA ASP A 142 20.64 -0.07 2.39
C ASP A 142 19.26 -0.32 2.97
N ALA A 143 18.53 0.74 3.34
CA ALA A 143 17.14 0.63 3.80
C ALA A 143 16.21 0.15 2.68
N CYS A 144 16.44 0.58 1.44
CA CYS A 144 15.69 0.06 0.28
C CYS A 144 15.85 -1.46 0.12
N ARG A 145 17.06 -1.98 0.26
CA ARG A 145 17.32 -3.44 0.20
C ARG A 145 16.71 -4.19 1.37
N ALA A 146 16.67 -3.57 2.55
CA ALA A 146 16.04 -4.15 3.73
C ALA A 146 14.53 -4.31 3.54
N VAL A 147 13.84 -3.32 2.95
CA VAL A 147 12.40 -3.42 2.61
C VAL A 147 12.14 -4.61 1.68
N ALA A 148 12.90 -4.73 0.59
CA ALA A 148 12.73 -5.84 -0.34
C ALA A 148 12.97 -7.22 0.32
N ALA A 149 13.93 -7.31 1.25
CA ALA A 149 14.18 -8.55 1.99
C ALA A 149 13.06 -8.92 2.99
N THR A 150 12.20 -7.96 3.38
CA THR A 150 11.06 -8.21 4.29
C THR A 150 9.88 -8.81 3.55
N ASP A 151 9.77 -8.59 2.25
CA ASP A 151 8.65 -9.00 1.39
C ASP A 151 8.41 -10.50 1.38
N ASP A 152 9.48 -11.31 1.26
CA ASP A 152 9.39 -12.78 1.34
C ASP A 152 8.67 -13.27 2.60
N GLY A 153 8.82 -12.55 3.72
CA GLY A 153 8.16 -12.85 4.99
C GLY A 153 6.67 -12.57 4.95
N LEU A 154 6.27 -11.41 4.42
CA LEU A 154 4.87 -11.02 4.26
C LEU A 154 4.15 -11.98 3.31
N ASP A 155 4.77 -12.33 2.19
CA ASP A 155 4.24 -13.29 1.21
C ASP A 155 3.99 -14.66 1.84
N ALA A 156 4.93 -15.18 2.61
CA ALA A 156 4.79 -16.46 3.32
C ALA A 156 3.64 -16.43 4.34
N ASP A 157 3.46 -15.32 5.05
CA ASP A 157 2.38 -15.13 6.00
C ASP A 157 1.02 -15.02 5.28
N CYS A 158 0.95 -14.30 4.16
CA CYS A 158 -0.23 -14.21 3.29
C CYS A 158 -0.61 -15.59 2.70
N GLU A 159 0.36 -16.36 2.22
CA GLU A 159 0.14 -17.71 1.73
C GLU A 159 -0.42 -18.64 2.85
N THR A 160 0.11 -18.51 4.06
CA THR A 160 -0.35 -19.26 5.24
C THR A 160 -1.78 -18.88 5.60
N ALA A 161 -2.13 -17.61 5.59
CA ALA A 161 -3.48 -17.10 5.81
C ALA A 161 -4.47 -17.63 4.76
N ASN A 162 -4.10 -17.58 3.47
CA ASN A 162 -4.90 -18.12 2.37
C ASN A 162 -5.17 -19.63 2.53
N LYS A 163 -4.14 -20.41 2.87
CA LYS A 163 -4.28 -21.86 3.13
C LYS A 163 -5.22 -22.14 4.30
N ARG A 164 -5.20 -21.29 5.33
CA ARG A 164 -6.08 -21.44 6.50
C ARG A 164 -7.54 -21.18 6.14
N LEU A 165 -7.83 -20.10 5.41
CA LEU A 165 -9.18 -19.80 4.93
C LEU A 165 -9.76 -20.94 4.08
N ILE A 166 -8.97 -21.51 3.17
CA ILE A 166 -9.40 -22.64 2.33
C ILE A 166 -9.66 -23.89 3.16
N ARG A 167 -8.82 -24.18 4.17
CA ARG A 167 -9.02 -25.35 5.05
C ARG A 167 -10.31 -25.23 5.87
N GLU A 168 -10.65 -24.04 6.35
CA GLU A 168 -11.91 -23.80 7.06
C GLU A 168 -13.13 -24.03 6.16
N LEU A 169 -13.10 -23.51 4.92
CA LEU A 169 -14.14 -23.78 3.94
C LEU A 169 -14.35 -25.29 3.70
N ILE A 170 -13.25 -26.04 3.58
CA ILE A 170 -13.32 -27.50 3.38
C ILE A 170 -13.86 -28.19 4.64
N ALA A 171 -13.43 -27.80 5.82
CA ALA A 171 -13.88 -28.37 7.09
C ALA A 171 -15.38 -28.15 7.32
N GLU A 172 -15.88 -26.95 7.07
CA GLU A 172 -17.31 -26.65 7.16
C GLU A 172 -18.14 -27.45 6.16
N ARG A 173 -17.68 -27.60 4.91
CA ARG A 173 -18.37 -28.40 3.89
C ARG A 173 -18.48 -29.91 4.26
N THR A 174 -17.52 -30.41 5.01
CA THR A 174 -17.49 -31.87 5.39
C THR A 174 -18.26 -32.16 6.67
N ALA A 175 -18.72 -31.15 7.41
CA ALA A 175 -19.55 -31.32 8.58
C ALA A 175 -20.98 -31.73 8.17
N ASP A 176 -21.52 -32.79 8.81
CA ASP A 176 -22.87 -33.29 8.53
C ASP A 176 -23.96 -32.29 8.93
N GLY A 177 -24.86 -31.95 8.00
CA GLY A 177 -26.09 -31.20 8.29
C GLY A 177 -26.10 -29.73 7.87
N HIS A 178 -25.11 -29.24 7.10
CA HIS A 178 -25.11 -27.85 6.62
C HIS A 178 -26.16 -27.61 5.51
N ASP A 179 -26.95 -26.55 5.68
CA ASP A 179 -27.88 -26.05 4.69
C ASP A 179 -27.09 -25.36 3.53
N GLU A 180 -27.66 -25.39 2.33
CA GLU A 180 -27.13 -24.75 1.13
C GLU A 180 -26.88 -23.25 1.32
N ARG A 181 -27.65 -22.58 2.18
CA ARG A 181 -27.48 -21.17 2.55
C ARG A 181 -26.24 -20.92 3.41
N GLU A 182 -25.97 -21.80 4.37
CA GLU A 182 -24.77 -21.72 5.23
C GLU A 182 -23.52 -21.92 4.38
N LEU A 183 -23.53 -22.88 3.48
CA LEU A 183 -22.42 -23.09 2.55
C LEU A 183 -22.17 -21.86 1.66
N ALA A 184 -23.23 -21.25 1.12
CA ALA A 184 -23.09 -20.02 0.31
C ALA A 184 -22.49 -18.86 1.13
N ALA A 185 -22.91 -18.66 2.37
CA ALA A 185 -22.36 -17.63 3.26
C ALA A 185 -20.87 -17.88 3.57
N THR A 186 -20.48 -19.14 3.76
CA THR A 186 -19.08 -19.52 3.99
C THR A 186 -18.21 -19.27 2.76
N VAL A 187 -18.70 -19.60 1.57
CA VAL A 187 -18.00 -19.30 0.30
C VAL A 187 -17.79 -17.80 0.15
N ASP A 188 -18.82 -17.00 0.41
CA ASP A 188 -18.74 -15.52 0.32
C ASP A 188 -17.75 -14.96 1.33
N ARG A 189 -17.76 -15.45 2.57
CA ARG A 189 -16.81 -15.08 3.63
C ARG A 189 -15.38 -15.42 3.24
N THR A 190 -15.14 -16.67 2.81
CA THR A 190 -13.81 -17.11 2.38
C THR A 190 -13.31 -16.29 1.20
N THR A 191 -14.16 -16.00 0.22
CA THR A 191 -13.81 -15.18 -0.94
C THR A 191 -13.38 -13.78 -0.50
N ARG A 192 -14.11 -13.14 0.42
CA ARG A 192 -13.73 -11.83 0.98
C ARG A 192 -12.40 -11.89 1.72
N GLY A 193 -12.17 -12.93 2.52
CA GLY A 193 -10.90 -13.14 3.20
C GLY A 193 -9.71 -13.25 2.24
N LEU A 194 -9.84 -14.08 1.20
CA LEU A 194 -8.81 -14.23 0.17
C LEU A 194 -8.52 -12.91 -0.58
N LEU A 195 -9.56 -12.14 -0.91
CA LEU A 195 -9.40 -10.82 -1.53
C LEU A 195 -8.72 -9.83 -0.59
N THR A 196 -8.99 -9.90 0.71
CA THR A 196 -8.35 -9.06 1.72
C THR A 196 -6.87 -9.37 1.85
N VAL A 197 -6.51 -10.65 1.98
CA VAL A 197 -5.10 -11.07 2.05
C VAL A 197 -4.34 -10.65 0.80
N ARG A 198 -4.92 -10.85 -0.39
CA ARG A 198 -4.33 -10.41 -1.66
C ARG A 198 -4.11 -8.88 -1.72
N ASP A 199 -5.05 -8.09 -1.22
CA ASP A 199 -4.89 -6.64 -1.25
C ASP A 199 -3.84 -6.17 -0.23
N ILE A 200 -3.66 -6.87 0.90
CA ILE A 200 -2.55 -6.63 1.85
C ILE A 200 -1.19 -6.99 1.21
N GLU A 201 -1.08 -8.15 0.56
CA GLU A 201 0.12 -8.57 -0.20
C GLU A 201 0.51 -7.49 -1.22
N ARG A 202 -0.45 -6.99 -2.01
CA ARG A 202 -0.21 -5.90 -2.97
C ARG A 202 0.28 -4.60 -2.34
N VAL A 203 -0.08 -4.31 -1.10
CA VAL A 203 0.51 -3.15 -0.38
C VAL A 203 1.99 -3.37 -0.12
N GLY A 204 2.41 -4.59 0.24
CA GLY A 204 3.81 -5.00 0.33
C GLY A 204 4.55 -4.83 -1.00
N ASP A 205 3.97 -5.34 -2.11
CA ASP A 205 4.50 -5.17 -3.47
C ASP A 205 4.76 -3.68 -3.80
N HIS A 206 3.82 -2.79 -3.45
CA HIS A 206 3.99 -1.35 -3.67
C HIS A 206 5.09 -0.76 -2.78
N ALA A 207 5.28 -1.25 -1.56
CA ALA A 207 6.40 -0.84 -0.71
C ALA A 207 7.76 -1.21 -1.34
N VAL A 208 7.88 -2.43 -1.88
CA VAL A 208 9.06 -2.86 -2.64
C VAL A 208 9.28 -1.98 -3.87
N ASN A 209 8.20 -1.65 -4.60
CA ASN A 209 8.29 -0.73 -5.74
C ASN A 209 8.82 0.65 -5.33
N ILE A 210 8.34 1.24 -4.22
CA ILE A 210 8.83 2.52 -3.70
C ILE A 210 10.33 2.41 -3.38
N ALA A 211 10.76 1.35 -2.69
CA ALA A 211 12.16 1.08 -2.37
C ALA A 211 13.02 0.92 -3.65
N ALA A 212 12.55 0.18 -4.64
CA ALA A 212 13.23 -0.02 -5.92
C ALA A 212 13.40 1.30 -6.71
N ARG A 213 12.36 2.16 -6.75
CA ARG A 213 12.43 3.49 -7.37
C ARG A 213 13.44 4.38 -6.65
N THR A 214 13.46 4.31 -5.32
CA THR A 214 14.41 5.07 -4.49
C THR A 214 15.83 4.61 -4.73
N LEU A 215 16.10 3.30 -4.73
CA LEU A 215 17.43 2.76 -5.00
C LEU A 215 17.93 3.19 -6.38
N TYR A 216 17.09 3.09 -7.41
CA TYR A 216 17.42 3.57 -8.75
C TYR A 216 17.68 5.08 -8.80
N MET A 217 16.93 5.87 -8.05
CA MET A 217 17.15 7.32 -7.94
C MET A 217 18.53 7.65 -7.38
N LEU A 218 18.97 6.93 -6.34
CA LEU A 218 20.21 7.19 -5.62
C LEU A 218 21.43 6.68 -6.41
N ASP A 219 21.45 5.41 -6.71
CA ASP A 219 22.63 4.68 -7.20
C ASP A 219 22.58 4.45 -8.71
N GLY A 220 21.42 4.59 -9.36
CA GLY A 220 21.17 4.13 -10.72
C GLY A 220 21.12 2.61 -10.82
N ASP A 221 20.95 1.94 -9.68
CA ASP A 221 20.90 0.49 -9.54
C ASP A 221 19.48 -0.01 -9.80
N ASP A 222 19.33 -0.96 -10.73
CA ASP A 222 18.05 -1.54 -11.15
C ASP A 222 17.80 -2.94 -10.57
N GLU A 223 18.62 -3.37 -9.60
CA GLU A 223 18.54 -4.69 -8.94
C GLU A 223 17.15 -5.07 -8.47
N LEU A 224 16.39 -4.10 -7.91
CA LEU A 224 15.03 -4.31 -7.39
C LEU A 224 13.92 -4.00 -8.41
N LEU A 225 14.24 -3.66 -9.67
CA LEU A 225 13.22 -3.29 -10.67
C LEU A 225 12.69 -4.47 -11.49
N TYR A 226 13.25 -5.68 -11.29
CA TYR A 226 12.94 -6.90 -12.07
C TYR A 226 12.63 -8.09 -11.18
#